data_6e415f9564ee400834e9eca3d97aa7ba
#
_entry.id   6e415f9564ee400834e9eca3d97aa7ba
#
_cell.length_a   1.000
_cell.length_b   1.000
_cell.length_c   1.000
_cell.angle_alpha   90.00
_cell.angle_beta   90.00
_cell.angle_gamma   90.00
#
_symmetry.space_group_name_H-M   'P 1'
#
loop_
_entity.id
_entity.type
_entity.pdbx_description
1 polymer ?
#
loop_
_entity_poly.entity_id
_entity_poly.type
_entity_poly.pdbx_seq_one_letter_code
_entity_poly.pdbx_strand_id
1 'polypeptide(L)'
;MYLLSILCVASLFGGMLLFAGGFGTLAFKLLDKATARSLIRNTFPYFYLYVLVNSGLAAVLSLYGSKISFVLLALIFVTTIPNRQFLMPAINNAADTGNKKRWGMLHGLSVIITLAHIVLAGAALGYLL
;
A
#
# COMPACT_ATOMS: atom_id res chain seq x y z
N MET A 1 18.67 14.07 8.61
CA MET A 1 18.35 13.19 7.44
C MET A 1 18.11 11.74 7.87
N TYR A 2 18.98 11.16 8.67
CA TYR A 2 18.85 9.78 9.13
C TYR A 2 17.57 9.53 9.94
N LEU A 3 17.31 10.34 10.96
CA LEU A 3 16.07 10.23 11.75
C LEU A 3 14.83 10.41 10.88
N LEU A 4 14.87 11.35 9.96
CA LEU A 4 13.73 11.61 9.07
C LEU A 4 13.45 10.44 8.15
N SER A 5 14.49 9.76 7.63
CA SER A 5 14.31 8.55 6.83
C SER A 5 13.66 7.42 7.65
N ILE A 6 14.11 7.21 8.89
CA ILE A 6 13.51 6.22 9.79
C ILE A 6 12.04 6.53 10.04
N LEU A 7 11.71 7.78 10.34
CA LEU A 7 10.32 8.20 10.60
C LEU A 7 9.43 8.01 9.38
N CYS A 8 9.91 8.34 8.18
CA CYS A 8 9.16 8.13 6.94
C CYS A 8 8.89 6.64 6.69
N VAL A 9 9.91 5.80 6.85
CA VAL A 9 9.76 4.34 6.64
C VAL A 9 8.87 3.72 7.70
N ALA A 10 9.01 4.12 8.95
CA ALA A 10 8.15 3.65 10.05
C ALA A 10 6.69 4.07 9.82
N SER A 11 6.45 5.31 9.37
CA SER A 11 5.11 5.77 8.99
C SER A 11 4.53 4.96 7.84
N LEU A 12 5.33 4.69 6.80
CA LEU A 12 4.91 3.88 5.67
C LEU A 12 4.53 2.47 6.12
N PHE A 13 5.40 1.81 6.88
CA PHE A 13 5.17 0.46 7.40
C PHE A 13 3.92 0.38 8.28
N GLY A 14 3.83 1.25 9.28
CA GLY A 14 2.70 1.31 10.22
C GLY A 14 1.39 1.71 9.54
N GLY A 15 1.44 2.66 8.62
CA GLY A 15 0.27 3.10 7.85
C GLY A 15 -0.29 2.00 6.94
N MET A 16 0.59 1.24 6.26
CA MET A 16 0.17 0.11 5.45
C MET A 16 -0.45 -1.01 6.31
N LEU A 17 0.15 -1.32 7.45
CA LEU A 17 -0.42 -2.30 8.39
C LEU A 17 -1.79 -1.87 8.89
N LEU A 18 -1.92 -0.62 9.32
CA LEU A 18 -3.18 -0.09 9.84
C LEU A 18 -4.28 -0.12 8.77
N PHE A 19 -3.97 0.33 7.57
CA PHE A 19 -4.96 0.37 6.49
C PHE A 19 -5.33 -1.04 6.02
N ALA A 20 -4.33 -1.88 5.70
CA ALA A 20 -4.56 -3.20 5.14
C ALA A 20 -5.16 -4.17 6.16
N GLY A 21 -4.69 -4.14 7.42
CA GLY A 21 -5.12 -5.07 8.46
C GLY A 21 -6.25 -4.55 9.35
N GLY A 22 -6.36 -3.23 9.53
CA GLY A 22 -7.28 -2.64 10.50
C GLY A 22 -8.46 -1.93 9.88
N PHE A 23 -8.21 -1.01 8.96
CA PHE A 23 -9.26 -0.13 8.43
C PHE A 23 -10.39 -0.89 7.73
N GLY A 24 -10.06 -1.82 6.83
CA GLY A 24 -11.05 -2.62 6.12
C GLY A 24 -11.88 -3.49 7.06
N THR A 25 -11.22 -4.14 8.00
CA THR A 25 -11.87 -4.98 9.03
C THR A 25 -12.84 -4.17 9.88
N LEU A 26 -12.42 -2.99 10.36
CA LEU A 26 -13.27 -2.12 11.15
C LEU A 26 -14.45 -1.57 10.34
N ALA A 27 -14.23 -1.21 9.08
CA ALA A 27 -15.30 -0.72 8.22
C ALA A 27 -16.41 -1.75 8.08
N PHE A 28 -16.08 -3.01 7.78
CA PHE A 28 -17.06 -4.08 7.67
C PHE A 28 -17.69 -4.49 9.01
N LYS A 29 -17.01 -4.25 10.12
CA LYS A 29 -17.54 -4.55 11.47
C LYS A 29 -18.51 -3.48 11.95
N LEU A 30 -18.26 -2.21 11.64
CA LEU A 30 -19.00 -1.07 12.21
C LEU A 30 -20.05 -0.51 11.28
N LEU A 31 -19.94 -0.74 9.96
CA LEU A 31 -20.84 -0.20 8.95
C LEU A 31 -21.60 -1.34 8.26
N ASP A 32 -22.74 -1.01 7.66
CA ASP A 32 -23.42 -1.93 6.76
C ASP A 32 -22.54 -2.22 5.53
N LYS A 33 -22.78 -3.38 4.91
CA LYS A 33 -21.91 -3.93 3.85
C LYS A 33 -21.73 -2.98 2.66
N ALA A 34 -22.83 -2.35 2.23
CA ALA A 34 -22.80 -1.42 1.09
C ALA A 34 -22.00 -0.15 1.41
N THR A 35 -22.18 0.42 2.60
CA THR A 35 -21.44 1.61 3.05
C THR A 35 -19.95 1.30 3.25
N ALA A 36 -19.62 0.15 3.85
CA ALA A 36 -18.24 -0.28 4.04
C ALA A 36 -17.52 -0.45 2.69
N ARG A 37 -18.15 -1.10 1.71
CA ARG A 37 -17.59 -1.26 0.36
C ARG A 37 -17.34 0.07 -0.33
N SER A 38 -18.30 1.00 -0.24
CA SER A 38 -18.17 2.33 -0.83
C SER A 38 -17.03 3.12 -0.18
N LEU A 39 -16.94 3.09 1.14
CA LEU A 39 -15.88 3.76 1.88
C LEU A 39 -14.49 3.24 1.48
N ILE A 40 -14.31 1.92 1.46
CA ILE A 40 -13.04 1.29 1.10
C ILE A 40 -12.67 1.64 -0.34
N ARG A 41 -13.61 1.48 -1.29
CA ARG A 41 -13.39 1.80 -2.70
C ARG A 41 -12.93 3.24 -2.91
N ASN A 42 -13.56 4.19 -2.21
CA ASN A 42 -13.25 5.62 -2.33
C ASN A 42 -11.98 6.02 -1.57
N THR A 43 -11.54 5.21 -0.61
CA THR A 43 -10.33 5.48 0.19
C THR A 43 -9.07 4.92 -0.47
N PHE A 44 -9.15 3.84 -1.24
CA PHE A 44 -7.99 3.19 -1.85
C PHE A 44 -7.12 4.12 -2.72
N PRO A 45 -7.68 5.01 -3.56
CA PRO A 45 -6.84 5.95 -4.33
C PRO A 45 -5.96 6.82 -3.45
N TYR A 46 -6.48 7.26 -2.31
CA TYR A 46 -5.72 8.07 -1.34
C TYR A 46 -4.69 7.23 -0.59
N PHE A 47 -5.01 5.98 -0.28
CA PHE A 47 -4.06 5.05 0.32
C PHE A 47 -2.85 4.84 -0.59
N TYR A 48 -3.07 4.56 -1.87
CA TYR A 48 -1.97 4.38 -2.81
C TYR A 48 -1.18 5.68 -3.03
N LEU A 49 -1.83 6.83 -2.98
CA LEU A 49 -1.15 8.12 -3.03
C LEU A 49 -0.25 8.30 -1.80
N TYR A 50 -0.73 7.95 -0.63
CA TYR A 50 0.06 7.94 0.61
C TYR A 50 1.29 7.05 0.48
N VAL A 51 1.12 5.84 -0.04
CA VAL A 51 2.23 4.89 -0.26
C VAL A 51 3.24 5.48 -1.26
N LEU A 52 2.79 6.07 -2.36
CA LEU A 52 3.66 6.70 -3.36
C LEU A 52 4.49 7.83 -2.77
N VAL A 53 3.85 8.77 -2.10
CA VAL A 53 4.52 9.94 -1.53
C VAL A 53 5.53 9.51 -0.45
N ASN A 54 5.10 8.65 0.47
CA ASN A 54 5.98 8.19 1.56
C ASN A 54 7.14 7.34 1.06
N SER A 55 6.89 6.39 0.15
CA SER A 55 7.96 5.53 -0.36
C SER A 55 8.96 6.31 -1.20
N GLY A 56 8.49 7.25 -2.01
CA GLY A 56 9.35 8.13 -2.80
C GLY A 56 10.22 9.01 -1.91
N LEU A 57 9.62 9.68 -0.94
CA LEU A 57 10.35 10.53 0.01
C LEU A 57 11.34 9.70 0.84
N ALA A 58 10.90 8.57 1.38
CA ALA A 58 11.76 7.68 2.15
C ALA A 58 12.92 7.13 1.33
N ALA A 59 12.68 6.79 0.05
CA ALA A 59 13.74 6.33 -0.86
C ALA A 59 14.83 7.40 -1.03
N VAL A 60 14.42 8.64 -1.33
CA VAL A 60 15.36 9.75 -1.50
C VAL A 60 16.18 9.99 -0.23
N LEU A 61 15.54 10.00 0.93
CA LEU A 61 16.21 10.19 2.21
C LEU A 61 17.17 9.03 2.53
N SER A 62 16.85 7.81 2.11
CA SER A 62 17.67 6.63 2.35
C SER A 62 18.93 6.57 1.51
N LEU A 63 19.05 7.37 0.45
CA LEU A 63 20.27 7.50 -0.33
C LEU A 63 21.49 7.88 0.53
N TYR A 64 21.27 8.62 1.58
CA TYR A 64 22.32 9.08 2.50
C TYR A 64 22.60 8.11 3.64
N GLY A 65 21.87 7.02 3.75
CA GLY A 65 22.01 6.06 4.82
C GLY A 65 22.27 4.63 4.35
N SER A 66 21.30 4.02 3.68
CA SER A 66 21.35 2.62 3.26
C SER A 66 20.93 2.46 1.80
N LYS A 67 21.86 1.99 0.98
CA LYS A 67 21.56 1.68 -0.44
C LYS A 67 20.52 0.56 -0.57
N ILE A 68 20.54 -0.40 0.34
CA ILE A 68 19.56 -1.50 0.35
C ILE A 68 18.16 -0.94 0.63
N SER A 69 18.02 -0.09 1.65
CA SER A 69 16.76 0.56 1.95
C SER A 69 16.25 1.39 0.79
N PHE A 70 17.14 2.14 0.12
CA PHE A 70 16.78 2.87 -1.10
C PHE A 70 16.17 1.95 -2.16
N VAL A 71 16.82 0.82 -2.46
CA VAL A 71 16.34 -0.12 -3.49
C VAL A 71 14.98 -0.70 -3.11
N LEU A 72 14.81 -1.11 -1.86
CA LEU A 72 13.54 -1.68 -1.39
C LEU A 72 12.40 -0.67 -1.47
N LEU A 73 12.65 0.57 -1.06
CA LEU A 73 11.67 1.65 -1.09
C LEU A 73 11.34 2.11 -2.51
N ALA A 74 12.36 2.18 -3.38
CA ALA A 74 12.16 2.47 -4.79
C ALA A 74 11.31 1.39 -5.47
N LEU A 75 11.50 0.13 -5.11
CA LEU A 75 10.68 -0.98 -5.60
C LEU A 75 9.22 -0.84 -5.19
N ILE A 76 8.95 -0.46 -3.94
CA ILE A 76 7.59 -0.14 -3.48
C ILE A 76 7.00 1.00 -4.32
N PHE A 77 7.74 2.08 -4.48
CA PHE A 77 7.30 3.24 -5.24
C PHE A 77 6.93 2.87 -6.69
N VAL A 78 7.83 2.23 -7.39
CA VAL A 78 7.65 1.88 -8.81
C VAL A 78 6.50 0.90 -9.01
N THR A 79 6.37 -0.12 -8.16
CA THR A 79 5.30 -1.12 -8.29
C THR A 79 3.93 -0.61 -7.82
N THR A 80 3.89 0.43 -7.00
CA THR A 80 2.61 1.07 -6.61
C THR A 80 1.96 1.82 -7.76
N ILE A 81 2.74 2.35 -8.70
CA ILE A 81 2.21 3.09 -9.87
C ILE A 81 1.27 2.22 -10.70
N PRO A 82 1.67 1.05 -11.24
CA PRO A 82 0.73 0.19 -11.97
C PRO A 82 -0.38 -0.37 -11.08
N ASN A 83 -0.12 -0.58 -9.81
CA ASN A 83 -1.13 -1.04 -8.86
C ASN A 83 -2.28 -0.03 -8.75
N ARG A 84 -1.97 1.26 -8.64
CA ARG A 84 -2.96 2.33 -8.57
C ARG A 84 -3.60 2.62 -9.92
N GLN A 85 -2.84 2.64 -11.01
CA GLN A 85 -3.31 3.12 -12.31
C GLN A 85 -4.00 2.04 -13.16
N PHE A 86 -3.67 0.77 -12.96
CA PHE A 86 -4.20 -0.33 -13.76
C PHE A 86 -4.94 -1.38 -12.92
N LEU A 87 -4.33 -1.88 -11.84
CA LEU A 87 -4.91 -2.97 -11.06
C LEU A 87 -6.17 -2.53 -10.30
N MET A 88 -6.10 -1.39 -9.64
CA MET A 88 -7.25 -0.86 -8.88
C MET A 88 -8.47 -0.59 -9.77
N PRO A 89 -8.33 0.11 -10.93
CA PRO A 89 -9.46 0.28 -11.85
C PRO A 89 -9.98 -1.04 -12.40
N ALA A 90 -9.11 -2.02 -12.66
CA ALA A 90 -9.51 -3.36 -13.12
C ALA A 90 -10.33 -4.11 -12.07
N ILE A 91 -9.96 -4.01 -10.79
CA ILE A 91 -10.72 -4.58 -9.67
C ILE A 91 -12.11 -3.93 -9.60
N ASN A 92 -12.16 -2.61 -9.68
CA ASN A 92 -13.43 -1.88 -9.65
C ASN A 92 -14.32 -2.24 -10.83
N ASN A 93 -13.76 -2.37 -12.03
CA ASN A 93 -14.49 -2.80 -13.22
C ASN A 93 -15.05 -4.21 -13.06
N ALA A 94 -14.26 -5.15 -12.55
CA ALA A 94 -14.71 -6.52 -12.30
C ALA A 94 -15.87 -6.56 -11.30
N ALA A 95 -15.81 -5.73 -10.26
CA ALA A 95 -16.91 -5.59 -9.29
C ALA A 95 -18.18 -5.02 -9.96
N ASP A 96 -18.02 -3.96 -10.76
CA ASP A 96 -19.14 -3.28 -11.42
C ASP A 96 -19.83 -4.16 -12.49
N THR A 97 -19.08 -5.03 -13.16
CA THR A 97 -19.61 -5.95 -14.17
C THR A 97 -20.08 -7.28 -13.60
N GLY A 98 -19.98 -7.49 -12.30
CA GLY A 98 -20.39 -8.71 -11.61
C GLY A 98 -19.51 -9.93 -11.92
N ASN A 99 -18.31 -9.74 -12.45
CA ASN A 99 -17.36 -10.82 -12.73
C ASN A 99 -16.61 -11.24 -11.46
N LYS A 100 -17.23 -12.11 -10.68
CA LYS A 100 -16.70 -12.55 -9.37
C LYS A 100 -15.36 -13.27 -9.46
N LYS A 101 -15.16 -14.08 -10.51
CA LYS A 101 -13.90 -14.82 -10.71
C LYS A 101 -12.75 -13.86 -10.97
N ARG A 102 -12.93 -12.92 -11.87
CA ARG A 102 -11.93 -11.90 -12.19
C ARG A 102 -11.64 -11.00 -10.99
N TRP A 103 -12.69 -10.56 -10.30
CA TRP A 103 -12.54 -9.76 -9.08
C TRP A 103 -11.70 -10.49 -8.03
N GLY A 104 -12.00 -11.78 -7.78
CA GLY A 104 -11.26 -12.58 -6.80
C GLY A 104 -9.78 -12.72 -7.15
N MET A 105 -9.45 -12.95 -8.43
CA MET A 105 -8.07 -13.06 -8.90
C MET A 105 -7.31 -11.74 -8.76
N LEU A 106 -7.90 -10.63 -9.22
CA LEU A 106 -7.28 -9.31 -9.17
C LEU A 106 -7.15 -8.79 -7.75
N HIS A 107 -8.19 -9.00 -6.93
CA HIS A 107 -8.16 -8.65 -5.51
C HIS A 107 -7.09 -9.45 -4.76
N GLY A 108 -6.99 -10.75 -5.01
CA GLY A 108 -5.95 -11.61 -4.43
C GLY A 108 -4.54 -11.13 -4.82
N LEU A 109 -4.33 -10.74 -6.08
CA LEU A 109 -3.07 -10.15 -6.52
C LEU A 109 -2.76 -8.84 -5.77
N SER A 110 -3.76 -7.98 -5.61
CA SER A 110 -3.61 -6.74 -4.83
C SER A 110 -3.21 -7.00 -3.38
N VAL A 111 -3.80 -7.99 -2.75
CA VAL A 111 -3.46 -8.39 -1.37
C VAL A 111 -2.01 -8.88 -1.29
N ILE A 112 -1.58 -9.72 -2.22
CA ILE A 112 -0.20 -10.23 -2.28
C ILE A 112 0.79 -9.08 -2.46
N ILE A 113 0.51 -8.14 -3.35
CA ILE A 113 1.36 -6.96 -3.58
C ILE A 113 1.46 -6.13 -2.30
N THR A 114 0.35 -5.88 -1.63
CA THR A 114 0.33 -5.11 -0.39
C THR A 114 1.12 -5.79 0.72
N LEU A 115 0.98 -7.09 0.88
CA LEU A 115 1.76 -7.86 1.85
C LEU A 115 3.26 -7.81 1.52
N ALA A 116 3.61 -7.92 0.25
CA ALA A 116 4.99 -7.77 -0.20
C ALA A 116 5.55 -6.38 0.11
N HIS A 117 4.77 -5.33 -0.12
CA HIS A 117 5.16 -3.95 0.23
C HIS A 117 5.39 -3.77 1.73
N ILE A 118 4.54 -4.37 2.57
CA ILE A 118 4.70 -4.33 4.03
C ILE A 118 6.02 -5.00 4.44
N VAL A 119 6.32 -6.16 3.88
CA VAL A 119 7.58 -6.88 4.14
C VAL A 119 8.77 -6.05 3.69
N LEU A 120 8.71 -5.48 2.48
CA LEU A 120 9.79 -4.63 1.95
C LEU A 120 10.02 -3.38 2.82
N ALA A 121 8.96 -2.74 3.28
CA ALA A 121 9.06 -1.57 4.16
C ALA A 121 9.66 -1.95 5.52
N GLY A 122 9.24 -3.06 6.09
CA GLY A 122 9.83 -3.58 7.33
C GLY A 122 11.30 -3.91 7.18
N ALA A 123 11.70 -4.57 6.08
CA ALA A 123 13.10 -4.84 5.77
C ALA A 123 13.90 -3.55 5.58
N ALA A 124 13.35 -2.58 4.84
CA ALA A 124 13.99 -1.27 4.66
C ALA A 124 14.23 -0.56 5.99
N LEU A 125 13.26 -0.63 6.91
CA LEU A 125 13.41 -0.09 8.26
C LEU A 125 14.54 -0.80 9.02
N GLY A 126 14.58 -2.13 8.95
CA GLY A 126 15.64 -2.92 9.59
C GLY A 126 17.04 -2.56 9.09
N TYR A 127 17.20 -2.29 7.81
CA TYR A 127 18.49 -1.86 7.24
C TYR A 127 18.87 -0.42 7.57
N LEU A 128 17.90 0.40 8.01
CA LEU A 128 18.18 1.75 8.48
C LEU A 128 18.55 1.81 9.97
N LEU A 129 18.05 0.87 10.76
CA LEU A 129 18.35 0.79 12.19
C LEU A 129 19.70 0.13 12.44
#